data_975313b47e8a4b4a97526809c37cca97
#
_entry.id   975313b47e8a4b4a97526809c37cca97
#
_cell.length_a   1.000
_cell.length_b   1.000
_cell.length_c   1.000
_cell.angle_alpha   90.00
_cell.angle_beta   90.00
_cell.angle_gamma   90.00
#
_symmetry.space_group_name_H-M   'P 1'
#
loop_
_entity.id
_entity.type
_entity.pdbx_description
1 polymer ?
#
loop_
_entity_poly.entity_id
_entity_poly.type
_entity_poly.pdbx_seq_one_letter_code
_entity_poly.pdbx_strand_id
1 'polypeptide(L)'
;MPDRLFFTDSDEANRLIAEDPMALLIGFSLDQQVTVGQAFLGPLRLRERLGTLDAGVIAAADLEPLFREKPAIHRFPAKMAQRVHDLAVHLCDEYDGDAARVWSGASDATELRSNIAALPGFGEMKVKALGSVLAKQFGVPAARGLVPEHPTLGDVDSAQALRDYQSAKREHKKSLTAARPAAGKPAASTRRRSIASGRK
;
A
#
# COMPACT_ATOMS: atom_id res chain seq x y z
N MET A 1 17.14 1.24 -14.34
CA MET A 1 16.44 1.26 -13.03
C MET A 1 16.92 2.50 -12.30
N PRO A 2 16.07 3.20 -11.52
CA PRO A 2 16.52 4.32 -10.70
C PRO A 2 17.48 3.82 -9.63
N ASP A 3 18.43 4.66 -9.23
CA ASP A 3 19.36 4.37 -8.12
C ASP A 3 18.69 4.56 -6.75
N ARG A 4 17.60 5.31 -6.70
CA ARG A 4 16.75 5.52 -5.51
C ARG A 4 15.36 6.02 -5.88
N LEU A 5 14.39 5.82 -4.98
CA LEU A 5 13.10 6.49 -4.97
C LEU A 5 13.05 7.49 -3.81
N PHE A 6 12.28 8.57 -3.92
CA PHE A 6 12.23 9.62 -2.89
C PHE A 6 10.95 9.53 -2.04
N PHE A 7 10.64 8.33 -1.52
CA PHE A 7 9.39 8.07 -0.78
C PHE A 7 9.55 8.19 0.73
N THR A 8 10.78 8.26 1.23
CA THR A 8 11.08 8.37 2.67
C THR A 8 12.16 9.42 2.92
N ASP A 9 12.38 9.75 4.21
CA ASP A 9 13.52 10.57 4.64
C ASP A 9 14.82 9.76 4.83
N SER A 10 14.76 8.42 4.67
CA SER A 10 15.91 7.52 4.76
C SER A 10 16.47 7.22 3.38
N ASP A 11 17.71 7.61 3.13
CA ASP A 11 18.40 7.33 1.86
C ASP A 11 18.56 5.82 1.63
N GLU A 12 18.85 5.05 2.68
CA GLU A 12 18.95 3.59 2.61
C GLU A 12 17.61 2.93 2.23
N ALA A 13 16.50 3.36 2.83
CA ALA A 13 15.19 2.85 2.47
C ALA A 13 14.83 3.23 1.03
N ASN A 14 15.17 4.44 0.59
CA ASN A 14 14.93 4.91 -0.77
C ASN A 14 15.71 4.11 -1.82
N ARG A 15 16.94 3.70 -1.52
CA ARG A 15 17.72 2.79 -2.38
C ARG A 15 17.14 1.38 -2.36
N LEU A 16 16.86 0.85 -1.18
CA LEU A 16 16.30 -0.49 -1.05
C LEU A 16 15.05 -0.69 -1.90
N ILE A 17 14.08 0.24 -1.84
CA ILE A 17 12.84 0.12 -2.62
C ILE A 17 13.03 0.39 -4.13
N ALA A 18 14.16 0.94 -4.54
CA ALA A 18 14.52 1.10 -5.94
C ALA A 18 15.23 -0.15 -6.50
N GLU A 19 16.02 -0.83 -5.68
CA GLU A 19 16.86 -1.97 -6.06
C GLU A 19 16.13 -3.31 -5.89
N ASP A 20 15.28 -3.44 -4.85
CA ASP A 20 14.60 -4.67 -4.48
C ASP A 20 13.09 -4.62 -4.80
N PRO A 21 12.63 -5.37 -5.81
CA PRO A 21 11.21 -5.49 -6.15
C PRO A 21 10.31 -5.92 -5.00
N MET A 22 10.77 -6.82 -4.13
CA MET A 22 10.01 -7.25 -2.96
C MET A 22 9.85 -6.12 -1.96
N ALA A 23 10.90 -5.33 -1.71
CA ALA A 23 10.83 -4.14 -0.87
C ALA A 23 9.81 -3.12 -1.41
N LEU A 24 9.78 -2.90 -2.72
CA LEU A 24 8.81 -2.01 -3.36
C LEU A 24 7.37 -2.50 -3.11
N LEU A 25 7.08 -3.78 -3.35
CA LEU A 25 5.75 -4.37 -3.14
C LEU A 25 5.32 -4.34 -1.67
N ILE A 26 6.24 -4.62 -0.73
CA ILE A 26 5.98 -4.50 0.71
C ILE A 26 5.62 -3.05 1.05
N GLY A 27 6.36 -2.05 0.56
CA GLY A 27 6.07 -0.63 0.78
C GLY A 27 4.64 -0.26 0.35
N PHE A 28 4.24 -0.68 -0.87
CA PHE A 28 2.87 -0.50 -1.35
C PHE A 28 1.84 -1.28 -0.53
N SER A 29 2.18 -2.48 -0.05
CA SER A 29 1.30 -3.26 0.82
C SER A 29 0.99 -2.53 2.12
N LEU A 30 2.01 -1.87 2.70
CA LEU A 30 1.94 -1.11 3.95
C LEU A 30 1.32 0.29 3.79
N ASP A 31 1.19 0.85 2.58
CA ASP A 31 0.60 2.20 2.37
C ASP A 31 -0.91 2.20 2.63
N GLN A 32 -1.26 2.08 3.92
CA GLN A 32 -2.64 2.12 4.41
C GLN A 32 -2.73 2.84 5.74
N GLN A 33 -3.44 3.97 5.78
CA GLN A 33 -3.69 4.74 7.01
C GLN A 33 -2.41 5.18 7.76
N VAL A 34 -1.31 5.26 7.06
CA VAL A 34 -0.02 5.81 7.51
C VAL A 34 0.48 6.80 6.45
N THR A 35 1.57 7.50 6.74
CA THR A 35 2.22 8.34 5.73
C THR A 35 3.00 7.48 4.73
N VAL A 36 3.22 8.00 3.52
CA VAL A 36 4.06 7.34 2.51
C VAL A 36 5.43 7.00 3.10
N GLY A 37 6.09 7.96 3.77
CA GLY A 37 7.39 7.74 4.39
C GLY A 37 7.41 6.60 5.40
N GLN A 38 6.36 6.47 6.23
CA GLN A 38 6.26 5.34 7.17
C GLN A 38 6.05 4.00 6.46
N ALA A 39 5.21 3.97 5.43
CA ALA A 39 4.94 2.75 4.68
C ALA A 39 6.21 2.23 3.98
N PHE A 40 6.93 3.11 3.28
CA PHE A 40 8.11 2.73 2.51
C PHE A 40 9.41 2.63 3.34
N LEU A 41 9.40 3.06 4.60
CA LEU A 41 10.44 2.71 5.58
C LEU A 41 10.27 1.28 6.13
N GLY A 42 9.05 0.73 6.04
CA GLY A 42 8.71 -0.59 6.57
C GLY A 42 9.57 -1.73 6.04
N PRO A 43 9.83 -1.84 4.72
CA PRO A 43 10.68 -2.87 4.14
C PRO A 43 12.09 -2.89 4.72
N LEU A 44 12.72 -1.73 4.91
CA LEU A 44 14.04 -1.64 5.54
C LEU A 44 14.02 -2.21 6.96
N ARG A 45 13.05 -1.78 7.78
CA ARG A 45 12.90 -2.31 9.15
C ARG A 45 12.63 -3.81 9.19
N LEU A 46 11.85 -4.33 8.23
CA LEU A 46 11.63 -5.76 8.14
C LEU A 46 12.94 -6.50 7.79
N ARG A 47 13.69 -5.99 6.81
CA ARG A 47 14.99 -6.56 6.43
C ARG A 47 15.98 -6.55 7.59
N GLU A 48 16.06 -5.47 8.37
CA GLU A 48 16.93 -5.36 9.56
C GLU A 48 16.60 -6.42 10.63
N ARG A 49 15.30 -6.79 10.79
CA ARG A 49 14.84 -7.73 11.81
C ARG A 49 14.82 -9.18 11.36
N LEU A 50 14.49 -9.42 10.11
CA LEU A 50 14.42 -10.76 9.53
C LEU A 50 15.73 -11.21 8.88
N GLY A 51 16.60 -10.25 8.52
CA GLY A 51 17.86 -10.48 7.81
C GLY A 51 17.74 -10.54 6.29
N THR A 52 16.53 -10.65 5.74
CA THR A 52 16.28 -10.77 4.30
C THR A 52 14.87 -10.29 3.94
N LEU A 53 14.64 -10.05 2.64
CA LEU A 53 13.28 -9.88 2.06
C LEU A 53 12.95 -10.99 1.04
N ASP A 54 13.65 -12.13 1.10
CA ASP A 54 13.30 -13.29 0.29
C ASP A 54 11.86 -13.73 0.56
N ALA A 55 11.08 -13.95 -0.51
CA ALA A 55 9.66 -14.27 -0.40
C ALA A 55 9.42 -15.60 0.33
N GLY A 56 10.24 -16.62 0.08
CA GLY A 56 10.13 -17.91 0.73
C GLY A 56 10.42 -17.83 2.23
N VAL A 57 11.41 -17.03 2.64
CA VAL A 57 11.73 -16.79 4.05
C VAL A 57 10.61 -16.02 4.73
N ILE A 58 10.06 -14.98 4.10
CA ILE A 58 8.94 -14.20 4.62
C ILE A 58 7.69 -15.07 4.77
N ALA A 59 7.39 -15.92 3.78
CA ALA A 59 6.25 -16.82 3.81
C ALA A 59 6.36 -17.91 4.91
N ALA A 60 7.58 -18.26 5.33
CA ALA A 60 7.81 -19.24 6.37
C ALA A 60 7.92 -18.64 7.79
N ALA A 61 8.07 -17.30 7.91
CA ALA A 61 8.36 -16.64 9.17
C ALA A 61 7.07 -16.20 9.93
N ASP A 62 7.14 -16.22 11.28
CA ASP A 62 6.19 -15.48 12.10
C ASP A 62 6.56 -13.99 12.11
N LEU A 63 5.87 -13.21 11.30
CA LEU A 63 6.14 -11.79 11.11
C LEU A 63 5.55 -10.90 12.22
N GLU A 64 4.54 -11.35 12.97
CA GLU A 64 3.83 -10.48 13.90
C GLU A 64 4.74 -9.91 15.00
N PRO A 65 5.62 -10.69 15.66
CA PRO A 65 6.57 -10.16 16.62
C PRO A 65 7.50 -9.09 16.01
N LEU A 66 7.99 -9.32 14.79
CA LEU A 66 8.86 -8.38 14.06
C LEU A 66 8.14 -7.06 13.75
N PHE A 67 6.85 -7.12 13.41
CA PHE A 67 6.05 -5.94 13.15
C PHE A 67 5.70 -5.14 14.43
N ARG A 68 5.60 -5.82 15.58
CA ARG A 68 5.29 -5.20 16.89
C ARG A 68 6.49 -4.60 17.59
N GLU A 69 7.69 -5.11 17.33
CA GLU A 69 8.94 -4.61 17.91
C GLU A 69 9.05 -3.09 17.71
N LYS A 70 9.46 -2.36 18.77
CA LYS A 70 9.56 -0.90 18.72
C LYS A 70 10.88 -0.42 18.11
N PRO A 71 10.82 0.59 17.22
CA PRO A 71 9.64 1.27 16.72
C PRO A 71 8.82 0.37 15.78
N ALA A 72 7.52 0.19 16.03
CA ALA A 72 6.68 -0.71 15.26
C ALA A 72 6.72 -0.39 13.76
N ILE A 73 6.72 -1.43 12.91
CA ILE A 73 6.75 -1.25 11.45
C ILE A 73 5.47 -0.53 10.99
N HIS A 74 4.33 -0.85 11.60
CA HIS A 74 3.05 -0.24 11.24
C HIS A 74 2.15 -0.07 12.46
N ARG A 75 1.21 0.92 12.42
CA ARG A 75 0.23 1.15 13.48
C ARG A 75 -0.76 -0.01 13.71
N PHE A 76 -0.90 -0.91 12.72
CA PHE A 76 -1.69 -2.14 12.79
C PHE A 76 -0.79 -3.35 12.54
N PRO A 77 0.12 -3.70 13.46
CA PRO A 77 1.19 -4.64 13.20
C PRO A 77 0.69 -6.03 12.80
N ALA A 78 -0.22 -6.65 13.54
CA ALA A 78 -0.74 -7.98 13.23
C ALA A 78 -1.37 -8.07 11.83
N LYS A 79 -2.24 -7.09 11.48
CA LYS A 79 -2.90 -7.07 10.17
C LYS A 79 -1.92 -6.88 9.02
N MET A 80 -0.88 -6.06 9.23
CA MET A 80 0.10 -5.80 8.17
C MET A 80 1.12 -6.91 8.06
N ALA A 81 1.49 -7.55 9.16
CA ALA A 81 2.28 -8.77 9.14
C ALA A 81 1.59 -9.87 8.31
N GLN A 82 0.31 -10.13 8.57
CA GLN A 82 -0.47 -11.10 7.78
C GLN A 82 -0.51 -10.73 6.29
N ARG A 83 -0.70 -9.44 5.97
CA ARG A 83 -0.75 -8.99 4.58
C ARG A 83 0.58 -9.16 3.84
N VAL A 84 1.71 -8.91 4.52
CA VAL A 84 3.04 -9.12 3.94
C VAL A 84 3.33 -10.61 3.78
N HIS A 85 2.90 -11.43 4.75
CA HIS A 85 2.94 -12.89 4.63
C HIS A 85 2.14 -13.38 3.42
N ASP A 86 0.87 -12.95 3.28
CA ASP A 86 0.01 -13.36 2.15
C ASP A 86 0.60 -12.93 0.81
N LEU A 87 1.21 -11.74 0.74
CA LEU A 87 1.93 -11.25 -0.44
C LEU A 87 3.10 -12.20 -0.79
N ALA A 88 3.89 -12.59 0.20
CA ALA A 88 5.04 -13.47 -0.01
C ALA A 88 4.60 -14.87 -0.47
N VAL A 89 3.56 -15.43 0.14
CA VAL A 89 2.97 -16.72 -0.29
C VAL A 89 2.50 -16.62 -1.74
N HIS A 90 1.73 -15.59 -2.11
CA HIS A 90 1.28 -15.39 -3.48
C HIS A 90 2.44 -15.30 -4.48
N LEU A 91 3.52 -14.60 -4.11
CA LEU A 91 4.70 -14.50 -4.97
C LEU A 91 5.43 -15.84 -5.13
N CYS A 92 5.49 -16.67 -4.09
CA CYS A 92 6.05 -18.02 -4.17
C CYS A 92 5.20 -18.89 -5.10
N ASP A 93 3.88 -18.85 -4.98
CA ASP A 93 2.97 -19.71 -5.72
C ASP A 93 2.89 -19.36 -7.21
N GLU A 94 2.87 -18.06 -7.54
CA GLU A 94 2.59 -17.57 -8.90
C GLU A 94 3.85 -17.10 -9.66
N TYR A 95 4.91 -16.74 -8.95
CA TYR A 95 6.11 -16.10 -9.53
C TYR A 95 7.43 -16.73 -9.08
N ASP A 96 7.43 -17.94 -8.51
CA ASP A 96 8.62 -18.65 -7.98
C ASP A 96 9.40 -17.78 -6.96
N GLY A 97 8.72 -16.92 -6.21
CA GLY A 97 9.31 -16.00 -5.24
C GLY A 97 9.93 -14.73 -5.83
N ASP A 98 10.00 -14.60 -7.15
CA ASP A 98 10.58 -13.43 -7.83
C ASP A 98 9.54 -12.31 -8.03
N ALA A 99 9.57 -11.31 -7.14
CA ALA A 99 8.66 -10.17 -7.20
C ALA A 99 8.76 -9.34 -8.49
N ALA A 100 9.93 -9.33 -9.17
CA ALA A 100 10.10 -8.60 -10.42
C ALA A 100 9.23 -9.19 -11.54
N ARG A 101 8.92 -10.48 -11.50
CA ARG A 101 8.12 -11.17 -12.52
C ARG A 101 6.68 -10.67 -12.60
N VAL A 102 6.18 -10.01 -11.56
CA VAL A 102 4.85 -9.36 -11.58
C VAL A 102 4.74 -8.39 -12.76
N TRP A 103 5.80 -7.69 -13.12
CA TRP A 103 5.81 -6.71 -14.22
C TRP A 103 6.75 -7.02 -15.36
N SER A 104 7.86 -7.77 -15.13
CA SER A 104 8.85 -8.05 -16.20
C SER A 104 8.33 -9.01 -17.26
N GLY A 105 7.37 -9.87 -16.90
CA GLY A 105 6.74 -10.82 -17.83
C GLY A 105 5.48 -10.29 -18.52
N ALA A 106 4.97 -9.12 -18.12
CA ALA A 106 3.73 -8.60 -18.68
C ALA A 106 3.92 -8.04 -20.09
N SER A 107 3.15 -8.57 -21.04
CA SER A 107 3.20 -8.19 -22.46
C SER A 107 2.56 -6.82 -22.72
N ASP A 108 1.54 -6.46 -21.98
CA ASP A 108 0.80 -5.21 -22.14
C ASP A 108 0.22 -4.67 -20.82
N ALA A 109 -0.47 -3.54 -20.90
CA ALA A 109 -1.06 -2.87 -19.74
C ALA A 109 -2.21 -3.66 -19.10
N THR A 110 -2.93 -4.46 -19.87
CA THR A 110 -4.06 -5.27 -19.38
C THR A 110 -3.55 -6.42 -18.52
N GLU A 111 -2.55 -7.13 -19.02
CA GLU A 111 -1.90 -8.20 -18.27
C GLU A 111 -1.21 -7.68 -17.03
N LEU A 112 -0.43 -6.58 -17.12
CA LEU A 112 0.19 -5.96 -15.96
C LEU A 112 -0.83 -5.52 -14.90
N ARG A 113 -1.94 -4.94 -15.34
CA ARG A 113 -3.06 -4.56 -14.44
C ARG A 113 -3.60 -5.79 -13.71
N SER A 114 -3.82 -6.89 -14.43
CA SER A 114 -4.31 -8.14 -13.86
C SER A 114 -3.33 -8.70 -12.82
N ASN A 115 -2.03 -8.74 -13.16
CA ASN A 115 -0.99 -9.24 -12.27
C ASN A 115 -0.91 -8.42 -10.97
N ILE A 116 -0.90 -7.07 -11.07
CA ILE A 116 -0.88 -6.21 -9.87
C ILE A 116 -2.18 -6.34 -9.07
N ALA A 117 -3.34 -6.43 -9.72
CA ALA A 117 -4.62 -6.55 -9.05
C ALA A 117 -4.81 -7.89 -8.30
N ALA A 118 -4.11 -8.95 -8.74
CA ALA A 118 -4.10 -10.26 -8.09
C ALA A 118 -3.31 -10.26 -6.78
N LEU A 119 -2.39 -9.31 -6.57
CA LEU A 119 -1.60 -9.22 -5.34
C LEU A 119 -2.51 -8.96 -4.12
N PRO A 120 -2.30 -9.66 -3.00
CA PRO A 120 -3.11 -9.51 -1.78
C PRO A 120 -3.17 -8.06 -1.28
N GLY A 121 -4.39 -7.48 -1.30
CA GLY A 121 -4.62 -6.12 -0.83
C GLY A 121 -4.25 -5.00 -1.81
N PHE A 122 -4.04 -5.33 -3.08
CA PHE A 122 -3.85 -4.35 -4.15
C PHE A 122 -5.16 -4.11 -4.89
N GLY A 123 -5.89 -3.08 -4.48
CA GLY A 123 -7.05 -2.60 -5.21
C GLY A 123 -6.66 -1.56 -6.28
N GLU A 124 -7.65 -1.07 -7.02
CA GLU A 124 -7.50 -0.15 -8.16
C GLU A 124 -6.58 1.05 -7.91
N MET A 125 -6.63 1.63 -6.71
CA MET A 125 -5.75 2.76 -6.34
C MET A 125 -4.28 2.37 -6.30
N LYS A 126 -3.96 1.16 -5.80
CA LYS A 126 -2.58 0.67 -5.76
C LYS A 126 -2.11 0.22 -7.14
N VAL A 127 -2.99 -0.35 -7.95
CA VAL A 127 -2.69 -0.69 -9.35
C VAL A 127 -2.22 0.55 -10.10
N LYS A 128 -2.96 1.65 -10.01
CA LYS A 128 -2.59 2.94 -10.63
C LYS A 128 -1.31 3.53 -10.04
N ALA A 129 -1.15 3.48 -8.73
CA ALA A 129 0.01 4.06 -8.05
C ALA A 129 1.29 3.28 -8.37
N LEU A 130 1.29 1.95 -8.24
CA LEU A 130 2.42 1.10 -8.60
C LEU A 130 2.69 1.18 -10.11
N GLY A 131 1.64 1.08 -10.95
CA GLY A 131 1.77 1.22 -12.40
C GLY A 131 2.44 2.54 -12.81
N SER A 132 2.10 3.66 -12.14
CA SER A 132 2.74 4.95 -12.40
C SER A 132 4.22 4.98 -12.00
N VAL A 133 4.58 4.35 -10.87
CA VAL A 133 5.98 4.22 -10.44
C VAL A 133 6.75 3.35 -11.44
N LEU A 134 6.20 2.21 -11.83
CA LEU A 134 6.83 1.32 -12.82
C LEU A 134 7.03 2.00 -14.17
N ALA A 135 6.05 2.79 -14.64
CA ALA A 135 6.14 3.50 -15.92
C ALA A 135 7.16 4.64 -15.88
N LYS A 136 7.10 5.50 -14.85
CA LYS A 136 7.83 6.77 -14.81
C LYS A 136 9.23 6.63 -14.21
N GLN A 137 9.40 5.78 -13.20
CA GLN A 137 10.66 5.61 -12.49
C GLN A 137 11.47 4.41 -13.02
N PHE A 138 10.79 3.31 -13.35
CA PHE A 138 11.45 2.09 -13.82
C PHE A 138 11.43 1.91 -15.35
N GLY A 139 10.66 2.74 -16.06
CA GLY A 139 10.60 2.69 -17.52
C GLY A 139 9.91 1.44 -18.09
N VAL A 140 9.06 0.76 -17.30
CA VAL A 140 8.34 -0.46 -17.72
C VAL A 140 7.32 -0.11 -18.82
N PRO A 141 7.46 -0.59 -20.07
CA PRO A 141 6.60 -0.16 -21.16
C PRO A 141 5.13 -0.52 -20.96
N ALA A 142 4.84 -1.73 -20.46
CA ALA A 142 3.48 -2.20 -20.18
C ALA A 142 2.76 -1.32 -19.14
N ALA A 143 3.49 -0.65 -18.25
CA ALA A 143 2.91 0.19 -17.22
C ALA A 143 2.39 1.55 -17.70
N ARG A 144 2.77 1.99 -18.92
CA ARG A 144 2.35 3.31 -19.45
C ARG A 144 0.85 3.47 -19.53
N GLY A 145 0.12 2.40 -19.88
CA GLY A 145 -1.35 2.39 -19.92
C GLY A 145 -2.05 2.44 -18.53
N LEU A 146 -1.29 2.33 -17.44
CA LEU A 146 -1.82 2.39 -16.08
C LEU A 146 -1.69 3.79 -15.44
N VAL A 147 -0.97 4.71 -16.09
CA VAL A 147 -0.71 6.06 -15.58
C VAL A 147 -1.97 6.91 -15.68
N PRO A 148 -2.52 7.41 -14.55
CA PRO A 148 -3.67 8.30 -14.58
C PRO A 148 -3.24 9.74 -14.95
N GLU A 149 -4.22 10.59 -15.30
CA GLU A 149 -3.97 11.99 -15.64
C GLU A 149 -3.55 12.86 -14.45
N HIS A 150 -3.85 12.43 -13.21
CA HIS A 150 -3.51 13.18 -12.01
C HIS A 150 -2.14 12.74 -11.45
N PRO A 151 -1.45 13.61 -10.68
CA PRO A 151 -0.16 13.29 -10.06
C PRO A 151 -0.23 12.05 -9.14
N THR A 152 0.81 11.23 -9.20
CA THR A 152 0.97 9.99 -8.45
C THR A 152 2.33 9.91 -7.77
N LEU A 153 2.61 8.83 -7.04
CA LEU A 153 3.95 8.54 -6.53
C LEU A 153 5.00 8.38 -7.64
N GLY A 154 4.59 8.05 -8.86
CA GLY A 154 5.49 8.00 -10.01
C GLY A 154 6.10 9.36 -10.41
N ASP A 155 5.49 10.47 -9.95
CA ASP A 155 5.96 11.84 -10.21
C ASP A 155 6.90 12.37 -9.10
N VAL A 156 7.16 11.58 -8.07
CA VAL A 156 7.99 11.97 -6.92
C VAL A 156 9.45 11.67 -7.23
N ASP A 157 10.20 12.68 -7.64
CA ASP A 157 11.62 12.63 -8.02
C ASP A 157 12.55 13.30 -7.00
N SER A 158 12.00 13.85 -5.93
CA SER A 158 12.74 14.57 -4.89
C SER A 158 11.99 14.59 -3.56
N ALA A 159 12.70 14.89 -2.47
CA ALA A 159 12.09 15.08 -1.16
C ALA A 159 11.08 16.23 -1.15
N GLN A 160 11.28 17.27 -1.97
CA GLN A 160 10.32 18.36 -2.11
C GLN A 160 9.05 17.87 -2.83
N ALA A 161 9.18 17.14 -3.94
CA ALA A 161 8.05 16.58 -4.67
C ALA A 161 7.21 15.62 -3.79
N LEU A 162 7.84 14.87 -2.88
CA LEU A 162 7.12 14.06 -1.89
C LEU A 162 6.26 14.92 -0.95
N ARG A 163 6.81 16.01 -0.43
CA ARG A 163 6.06 16.94 0.44
C ARG A 163 4.87 17.55 -0.27
N ASP A 164 5.08 18.00 -1.50
CA ASP A 164 4.03 18.62 -2.33
C ASP A 164 2.93 17.61 -2.67
N TYR A 165 3.28 16.38 -3.07
CA TYR A 165 2.35 15.28 -3.29
C TYR A 165 1.53 14.96 -2.03
N GLN A 166 2.16 14.85 -0.87
CA GLN A 166 1.46 14.57 0.39
C GLN A 166 0.53 15.71 0.81
N SER A 167 0.91 16.96 0.54
CA SER A 167 0.07 18.13 0.83
C SER A 167 -1.16 18.15 -0.06
N ALA A 168 -0.99 17.99 -1.37
CA ALA A 168 -2.10 17.90 -2.33
C ALA A 168 -3.06 16.75 -2.00
N LYS A 169 -2.55 15.57 -1.64
CA LYS A 169 -3.35 14.40 -1.23
C LYS A 169 -4.18 14.70 0.03
N ARG A 170 -3.63 15.44 1.01
CA ARG A 170 -4.35 15.86 2.22
C ARG A 170 -5.45 16.87 1.93
N GLU A 171 -5.20 17.85 1.07
CA GLU A 171 -6.17 18.87 0.67
C GLU A 171 -7.32 18.24 -0.11
N HIS A 172 -7.02 17.38 -1.08
CA HIS A 172 -8.04 16.64 -1.82
C HIS A 172 -8.92 15.79 -0.90
N LYS A 173 -8.33 15.11 0.09
CA LYS A 173 -9.10 14.33 1.07
C LYS A 173 -10.00 15.23 1.93
N LYS A 174 -9.54 16.41 2.33
CA LYS A 174 -10.35 17.40 3.07
C LYS A 174 -11.53 17.89 2.24
N SER A 175 -11.32 18.22 0.97
CA SER A 175 -12.39 18.68 0.06
C SER A 175 -13.46 17.62 -0.14
N LEU A 176 -13.09 16.36 -0.34
CA LEU A 176 -14.02 15.23 -0.44
C LEU A 176 -14.83 15.01 0.84
N THR A 177 -14.20 15.19 2.01
CA THR A 177 -14.89 15.05 3.30
C THR A 177 -15.86 16.20 3.54
N ALA A 178 -15.51 17.42 3.13
CA ALA A 178 -16.37 18.60 3.23
C ALA A 178 -17.56 18.56 2.25
N ALA A 179 -17.39 17.94 1.08
CA ALA A 179 -18.41 17.77 0.06
C ALA A 179 -19.43 16.64 0.37
N ARG A 180 -19.17 15.82 1.38
CA ARG A 180 -20.05 14.72 1.78
C ARG A 180 -21.19 15.29 2.65
N PRO A 181 -22.47 15.32 2.19
CA PRO A 181 -23.56 15.79 3.02
C PRO A 181 -23.64 14.94 4.30
N ALA A 182 -23.85 15.60 5.44
CA ALA A 182 -24.04 14.93 6.72
C ALA A 182 -25.21 13.94 6.58
N ALA A 183 -24.89 12.65 6.52
CA ALA A 183 -25.90 11.61 6.55
C ALA A 183 -26.66 11.75 7.86
N GLY A 184 -27.95 12.13 7.76
CA GLY A 184 -28.82 12.38 8.89
C GLY A 184 -28.80 11.19 9.86
N LYS A 185 -28.59 11.47 11.12
CA LYS A 185 -28.84 10.50 12.19
C LYS A 185 -30.30 10.03 12.06
N PRO A 186 -30.58 8.72 12.04
CA PRO A 186 -31.95 8.26 12.10
C PRO A 186 -32.58 8.74 13.40
N ALA A 187 -33.72 9.44 13.31
CA ALA A 187 -34.49 9.88 14.45
C ALA A 187 -34.84 8.69 15.35
N ALA A 188 -34.52 8.80 16.62
CA ALA A 188 -34.88 7.81 17.61
C ALA A 188 -36.41 7.66 17.62
N SER A 189 -36.91 6.51 17.22
CA SER A 189 -38.32 6.12 17.31
C SER A 189 -38.72 6.05 18.78
N THR A 190 -39.46 7.04 19.23
CA THR A 190 -40.07 7.05 20.58
C THR A 190 -41.18 5.99 20.59
N ARG A 191 -40.88 4.79 21.07
CA ARG A 191 -41.88 3.79 21.39
C ARG A 191 -42.77 4.33 22.53
N ARG A 192 -43.97 4.82 22.16
CA ARG A 192 -45.05 5.04 23.09
C ARG A 192 -45.41 3.71 23.78
N ARG A 193 -45.16 3.61 25.08
CA ARG A 193 -45.76 2.61 25.94
C ARG A 193 -47.24 2.95 26.07
N SER A 194 -48.09 2.17 25.43
CA SER A 194 -49.53 2.18 25.75
C SER A 194 -49.74 1.36 27.05
N ILE A 195 -50.13 2.03 28.10
CA ILE A 195 -50.62 1.44 29.31
C ILE A 195 -52.10 1.04 29.03
N ALA A 196 -52.30 -0.26 28.89
CA ALA A 196 -53.66 -0.79 28.92
C ALA A 196 -54.03 -1.11 30.38
N SER A 197 -54.85 -0.26 30.95
CA SER A 197 -55.67 -0.53 32.15
C SER A 197 -56.81 -1.46 31.73
N GLY A 198 -57.03 -2.52 32.49
CA GLY A 198 -58.13 -3.46 32.31
C GLY A 198 -58.45 -4.18 33.61
N ARG A 199 -59.42 -3.65 34.30
CA ARG A 199 -60.14 -4.26 35.43
C ARG A 199 -60.82 -5.57 35.00
N LYS A 200 -60.76 -6.59 35.72
CA LYS A 200 -61.74 -7.30 36.58
C LYS A 200 -61.15 -8.64 37.01
#